data_5c64889c039ab67dbff039f0ac734772
#
_entry.id   5c64889c039ab67dbff039f0ac734772
#
_cell.length_a   1.000
_cell.length_b   1.000
_cell.length_c   1.000
_cell.angle_alpha   90.00
_cell.angle_beta   90.00
_cell.angle_gamma   90.00
#
_symmetry.space_group_name_H-M   'P 1'
#
loop_
_entity.id
_entity.type
_entity.pdbx_description
1 polymer ?
#
loop_
_entity_poly.entity_id
_entity_poly.type
_entity_poly.pdbx_seq_one_letter_code
_entity_poly.pdbx_strand_id
1 'polypeptide(L)'
;MLEHIAPMDIEKRSFAIITELLGEKQLDPENEPVIKRAIHTTADFDYADNLVFSPHAVQRGIAALRSGCDIVTDTQMAKAGINKTILGKLGGEVHCFMSDEDVAREAKARGVTRAIVSMERAAKLPKPCIFAIGNAPTALICIRELIDAGKLTPALIVGVPVGFVNVVESKELILELDTPHIVARGRKGGSNVAAAICNAMLYQIMR
;
A
#
# COMPACT_ATOMS: atom_id res chain seq x y z
N MET A 1 30.39 -13.96 -13.59
CA MET A 1 30.93 -12.72 -14.19
C MET A 1 30.00 -11.58 -13.82
N LEU A 2 30.53 -10.42 -13.38
CA LEU A 2 29.65 -9.27 -13.05
C LEU A 2 29.13 -8.64 -14.34
N GLU A 3 27.80 -8.39 -14.41
CA GLU A 3 27.22 -7.64 -15.53
C GLU A 3 27.51 -6.14 -15.35
N HIS A 4 28.01 -5.49 -16.39
CA HIS A 4 28.17 -4.03 -16.42
C HIS A 4 26.97 -3.40 -17.12
N ILE A 5 26.03 -2.87 -16.32
CA ILE A 5 24.77 -2.29 -16.79
C ILE A 5 24.80 -0.78 -16.52
N ALA A 6 24.35 0.03 -17.48
CA ALA A 6 24.22 1.46 -17.28
C ALA A 6 23.20 1.75 -16.16
N PRO A 7 23.42 2.78 -15.31
CA PRO A 7 22.54 3.06 -14.18
C PRO A 7 21.06 3.18 -14.55
N MET A 8 20.75 3.74 -15.72
CA MET A 8 19.38 3.91 -16.22
C MET A 8 18.70 2.59 -16.63
N ASP A 9 19.46 1.53 -16.88
CA ASP A 9 18.96 0.24 -17.34
C ASP A 9 18.87 -0.80 -16.22
N ILE A 10 19.40 -0.51 -15.02
CA ILE A 10 19.43 -1.45 -13.89
C ILE A 10 18.01 -1.90 -13.52
N GLU A 11 17.07 -0.98 -13.41
CA GLU A 11 15.67 -1.32 -13.09
C GLU A 11 15.05 -2.20 -14.17
N LYS A 12 15.24 -1.83 -15.46
CA LYS A 12 14.73 -2.59 -16.60
C LYS A 12 15.32 -4.01 -16.63
N ARG A 13 16.63 -4.14 -16.36
CA ARG A 13 17.29 -5.45 -16.27
C ARG A 13 16.73 -6.28 -15.12
N SER A 14 16.50 -5.68 -13.96
CA SER A 14 15.88 -6.35 -12.81
C SER A 14 14.49 -6.89 -13.15
N PHE A 15 13.65 -6.10 -13.82
CA PHE A 15 12.32 -6.56 -14.25
C PHE A 15 12.39 -7.68 -15.30
N ALA A 16 13.39 -7.67 -16.20
CA ALA A 16 13.62 -8.75 -17.15
C ALA A 16 13.99 -10.06 -16.44
N ILE A 17 14.88 -9.99 -15.44
CA ILE A 17 15.26 -11.14 -14.61
C ILE A 17 14.05 -11.68 -13.83
N ILE A 18 13.23 -10.80 -13.24
CA ILE A 18 12.02 -11.21 -12.53
C ILE A 18 11.07 -11.94 -13.49
N THR A 19 10.89 -11.43 -14.71
CA THR A 19 10.05 -12.08 -15.73
C THR A 19 10.58 -13.47 -16.10
N GLU A 20 11.90 -13.59 -16.30
CA GLU A 20 12.56 -14.86 -16.59
C GLU A 20 12.37 -15.88 -15.45
N LEU A 21 12.57 -15.45 -14.20
CA LEU A 21 12.42 -16.29 -13.01
C LEU A 21 10.95 -16.68 -12.71
N LEU A 22 9.98 -15.86 -13.11
CA LEU A 22 8.55 -16.22 -13.05
C LEU A 22 8.19 -17.33 -14.05
N GLY A 23 8.99 -17.53 -15.11
CA GLY A 23 8.80 -18.59 -16.08
C GLY A 23 7.45 -18.52 -16.81
N GLU A 24 6.72 -19.63 -16.81
CA GLU A 24 5.41 -19.74 -17.50
C GLU A 24 4.24 -19.18 -16.69
N LYS A 25 4.49 -18.61 -15.49
CA LYS A 25 3.45 -18.09 -14.64
C LYS A 25 2.74 -16.90 -15.30
N GLN A 26 1.46 -17.10 -15.60
CA GLN A 26 0.62 -16.05 -16.16
C GLN A 26 0.16 -15.11 -15.05
N LEU A 27 0.53 -13.85 -15.13
CA LEU A 27 0.02 -12.78 -14.26
C LEU A 27 -1.08 -12.03 -15.02
N ASP A 28 -2.09 -11.56 -14.27
CA ASP A 28 -3.07 -10.64 -14.83
C ASP A 28 -2.37 -9.37 -15.33
N PRO A 29 -2.48 -8.97 -16.60
CA PRO A 29 -1.79 -7.82 -17.16
C PRO A 29 -2.05 -6.50 -16.43
N GLU A 30 -3.24 -6.34 -15.81
CA GLU A 30 -3.58 -5.17 -15.01
C GLU A 30 -2.75 -5.11 -13.71
N ASN A 31 -2.51 -6.26 -13.08
CA ASN A 31 -1.87 -6.38 -11.77
C ASN A 31 -0.36 -6.64 -11.87
N GLU A 32 0.11 -7.13 -13.01
CA GLU A 32 1.51 -7.52 -13.24
C GLU A 32 2.53 -6.44 -12.83
N PRO A 33 2.37 -5.14 -13.18
CA PRO A 33 3.33 -4.11 -12.79
C PRO A 33 3.46 -3.95 -11.28
N VAL A 34 2.36 -4.13 -10.52
CA VAL A 34 2.34 -4.04 -9.07
C VAL A 34 2.99 -5.28 -8.45
N ILE A 35 2.66 -6.47 -8.94
CA ILE A 35 3.24 -7.73 -8.49
C ILE A 35 4.76 -7.72 -8.70
N LYS A 36 5.22 -7.40 -9.90
CA LYS A 36 6.66 -7.34 -10.19
C LYS A 36 7.39 -6.29 -9.36
N ARG A 37 6.75 -5.15 -9.05
CA ARG A 37 7.32 -4.13 -8.16
C ARG A 37 7.44 -4.64 -6.73
N ALA A 38 6.49 -5.39 -6.22
CA ALA A 38 6.56 -6.02 -4.91
C ALA A 38 7.70 -7.07 -4.86
N ILE A 39 7.83 -7.91 -5.89
CA ILE A 39 8.95 -8.86 -6.03
C ILE A 39 10.28 -8.11 -6.10
N HIS A 40 10.38 -7.06 -6.91
CA HIS A 40 11.61 -6.26 -7.05
C HIS A 40 12.09 -5.68 -5.72
N THR A 41 11.16 -5.23 -4.86
CA THR A 41 11.49 -4.60 -3.58
C THR A 41 11.87 -5.59 -2.49
N THR A 42 11.49 -6.88 -2.64
CA THR A 42 11.63 -7.90 -1.59
C THR A 42 12.50 -9.08 -2.00
N ALA A 43 12.73 -9.27 -3.31
CA ALA A 43 13.26 -10.49 -3.90
C ALA A 43 12.44 -11.76 -3.56
N ASP A 44 11.15 -11.61 -3.19
CA ASP A 44 10.27 -12.68 -2.76
C ASP A 44 9.18 -12.94 -3.81
N PHE A 45 9.25 -14.10 -4.44
CA PHE A 45 8.35 -14.49 -5.53
C PHE A 45 6.96 -14.93 -5.06
N ASP A 46 6.77 -15.19 -3.75
CA ASP A 46 5.46 -15.53 -3.20
C ASP A 46 4.43 -14.39 -3.40
N TYR A 47 4.88 -13.15 -3.63
CA TYR A 47 3.99 -12.05 -3.97
C TYR A 47 3.23 -12.25 -5.29
N ALA A 48 3.70 -13.13 -6.17
CA ALA A 48 2.97 -13.52 -7.38
C ALA A 48 1.73 -14.37 -7.08
N ASP A 49 1.64 -14.98 -5.90
CA ASP A 49 0.51 -15.79 -5.45
C ASP A 49 -0.28 -15.14 -4.33
N ASN A 50 0.40 -14.38 -3.48
CA ASN A 50 -0.16 -13.86 -2.23
C ASN A 50 -0.79 -12.48 -2.35
N LEU A 51 -0.48 -11.70 -3.41
CA LEU A 51 -1.17 -10.45 -3.66
C LEU A 51 -2.55 -10.70 -4.24
N VAL A 52 -3.57 -10.30 -3.51
CA VAL A 52 -4.98 -10.38 -3.88
C VAL A 52 -5.47 -8.99 -4.23
N PHE A 53 -6.15 -8.86 -5.36
CA PHE A 53 -6.68 -7.62 -5.89
C PHE A 53 -8.20 -7.70 -5.98
N SER A 54 -8.91 -6.70 -5.49
CA SER A 54 -10.31 -6.54 -5.84
C SER A 54 -10.47 -6.18 -7.34
N PRO A 55 -11.63 -6.36 -7.95
CA PRO A 55 -11.82 -6.06 -9.38
C PRO A 55 -11.36 -4.63 -9.72
N HIS A 56 -10.45 -4.51 -10.69
CA HIS A 56 -9.88 -3.25 -11.18
C HIS A 56 -9.20 -2.39 -10.11
N ALA A 57 -8.65 -2.99 -9.04
CA ALA A 57 -8.04 -2.27 -7.92
C ALA A 57 -6.92 -1.32 -8.38
N VAL A 58 -6.04 -1.78 -9.26
CA VAL A 58 -4.91 -0.99 -9.78
C VAL A 58 -5.41 0.19 -10.59
N GLN A 59 -6.37 -0.02 -11.50
CA GLN A 59 -6.93 1.05 -12.33
C GLN A 59 -7.68 2.08 -11.49
N ARG A 60 -8.45 1.64 -10.48
CA ARG A 60 -9.13 2.53 -9.52
C ARG A 60 -8.13 3.34 -8.71
N GLY A 61 -7.04 2.73 -8.25
CA GLY A 61 -5.94 3.43 -7.57
C GLY A 61 -5.27 4.48 -8.47
N ILE A 62 -4.97 4.14 -9.73
CA ILE A 62 -4.42 5.07 -10.72
C ILE A 62 -5.39 6.23 -10.98
N ALA A 63 -6.67 5.95 -11.15
CA ALA A 63 -7.68 7.00 -11.36
C ALA A 63 -7.78 7.94 -10.15
N ALA A 64 -7.77 7.41 -8.93
CA ALA A 64 -7.76 8.22 -7.71
C ALA A 64 -6.51 9.10 -7.62
N LEU A 65 -5.32 8.56 -7.92
CA LEU A 65 -4.07 9.33 -7.94
C LEU A 65 -4.10 10.45 -8.97
N ARG A 66 -4.61 10.20 -10.18
CA ARG A 66 -4.79 11.21 -11.22
C ARG A 66 -5.77 12.32 -10.81
N SER A 67 -6.72 12.01 -9.96
CA SER A 67 -7.70 12.97 -9.41
C SER A 67 -7.15 13.74 -8.19
N GLY A 68 -5.87 13.56 -7.83
CA GLY A 68 -5.23 14.31 -6.75
C GLY A 68 -5.55 13.79 -5.34
N CYS A 69 -5.89 12.49 -5.20
CA CYS A 69 -6.08 11.90 -3.89
C CYS A 69 -4.80 11.89 -3.05
N ASP A 70 -4.97 11.89 -1.74
CA ASP A 70 -3.87 11.77 -0.80
C ASP A 70 -3.55 10.29 -0.49
N ILE A 71 -2.36 10.02 0.06
CA ILE A 71 -2.00 8.70 0.56
C ILE A 71 -1.78 8.78 2.07
N VAL A 72 -2.43 7.90 2.83
CA VAL A 72 -2.25 7.77 4.28
C VAL A 72 -1.45 6.51 4.58
N THR A 73 -0.42 6.63 5.39
CA THR A 73 0.43 5.50 5.80
C THR A 73 0.42 5.32 7.30
N ASP A 74 0.64 4.08 7.75
CA ASP A 74 0.77 3.72 9.16
C ASP A 74 2.22 3.74 9.68
N THR A 75 3.18 4.11 8.83
CA THR A 75 4.59 4.24 9.21
C THR A 75 5.28 5.39 8.48
N GLN A 76 6.23 6.03 9.16
CA GLN A 76 7.10 7.03 8.53
C GLN A 76 8.00 6.42 7.44
N MET A 77 8.33 5.13 7.56
CA MET A 77 9.09 4.41 6.54
C MET A 77 8.31 4.32 5.22
N ALA A 78 7.04 3.92 5.25
CA ALA A 78 6.19 3.90 4.05
C ALA A 78 6.03 5.32 3.48
N LYS A 79 5.75 6.33 4.32
CA LYS A 79 5.70 7.74 3.92
C LYS A 79 7.00 8.20 3.24
N ALA A 80 8.16 7.79 3.77
CA ALA A 80 9.46 8.13 3.18
C ALA A 80 9.68 7.46 1.83
N GLY A 81 9.22 6.21 1.67
CA GLY A 81 9.42 5.40 0.47
C GLY A 81 8.53 5.77 -0.72
N ILE A 82 7.40 6.46 -0.50
CA ILE A 82 6.50 6.89 -1.58
C ILE A 82 7.09 8.08 -2.33
N ASN A 83 6.98 8.07 -3.66
CA ASN A 83 7.46 9.13 -4.54
C ASN A 83 6.59 10.39 -4.45
N LYS A 84 6.94 11.27 -3.50
CA LYS A 84 6.22 12.52 -3.24
C LYS A 84 6.30 13.51 -4.39
N THR A 85 7.37 13.45 -5.20
CA THR A 85 7.54 14.35 -6.36
C THR A 85 6.47 14.07 -7.42
N ILE A 86 6.23 12.79 -7.72
CA ILE A 86 5.18 12.42 -8.68
C ILE A 86 3.80 12.68 -8.08
N LEU A 87 3.56 12.24 -6.84
CA LEU A 87 2.28 12.46 -6.17
C LEU A 87 1.91 13.94 -6.07
N GLY A 88 2.87 14.82 -5.71
CA GLY A 88 2.67 16.25 -5.61
C GLY A 88 2.33 16.91 -6.96
N LYS A 89 2.90 16.42 -8.09
CA LYS A 89 2.52 16.89 -9.43
C LYS A 89 1.07 16.57 -9.78
N LEU A 90 0.50 15.53 -9.17
CA LEU A 90 -0.91 15.15 -9.32
C LEU A 90 -1.82 15.87 -8.31
N GLY A 91 -1.26 16.68 -7.40
CA GLY A 91 -2.01 17.42 -6.38
C GLY A 91 -2.27 16.66 -5.09
N GLY A 92 -1.69 15.47 -4.92
CA GLY A 92 -1.81 14.66 -3.69
C GLY A 92 -0.64 14.85 -2.73
N GLU A 93 -0.85 14.45 -1.47
CA GLU A 93 0.14 14.48 -0.39
C GLU A 93 0.20 13.11 0.32
N VAL A 94 1.33 12.85 1.02
CA VAL A 94 1.45 11.64 1.87
C VAL A 94 1.35 12.04 3.33
N HIS A 95 0.37 11.48 4.03
CA HIS A 95 0.15 11.68 5.47
C HIS A 95 0.60 10.47 6.28
N CYS A 96 1.16 10.73 7.46
CA CYS A 96 1.43 9.73 8.48
C CYS A 96 1.38 10.42 9.86
N PHE A 97 0.37 10.10 10.63
CA PHE A 97 0.11 10.74 11.93
C PHE A 97 0.74 9.99 13.11
N MET A 98 1.44 8.89 12.86
CA MET A 98 1.98 8.00 13.89
C MET A 98 3.01 8.65 14.83
N SER A 99 3.68 9.72 14.38
CA SER A 99 4.67 10.44 15.18
C SER A 99 4.13 11.71 15.83
N ASP A 100 2.85 12.05 15.61
CA ASP A 100 2.25 13.25 16.16
C ASP A 100 2.05 13.11 17.67
N GLU A 101 2.48 14.10 18.43
CA GLU A 101 2.42 14.07 19.90
C GLU A 101 1.00 14.00 20.45
N ASP A 102 0.06 14.69 19.82
CA ASP A 102 -1.35 14.68 20.19
C ASP A 102 -1.99 13.32 19.92
N VAL A 103 -1.63 12.63 18.82
CA VAL A 103 -2.02 11.23 18.55
C VAL A 103 -1.50 10.30 19.65
N ALA A 104 -0.24 10.49 20.06
CA ALA A 104 0.34 9.68 21.12
C ALA A 104 -0.37 9.90 22.49
N ARG A 105 -0.70 11.17 22.81
CA ARG A 105 -1.45 11.51 24.03
C ARG A 105 -2.87 10.94 24.02
N GLU A 106 -3.60 11.09 22.90
CA GLU A 106 -4.95 10.57 22.75
C GLU A 106 -4.98 9.04 22.83
N ALA A 107 -4.07 8.36 22.14
CA ALA A 107 -3.97 6.90 22.17
C ALA A 107 -3.73 6.39 23.60
N LYS A 108 -2.84 7.03 24.36
CA LYS A 108 -2.58 6.71 25.77
C LYS A 108 -3.81 6.95 26.65
N ALA A 109 -4.48 8.09 26.49
CA ALA A 109 -5.66 8.43 27.28
C ALA A 109 -6.82 7.46 27.04
N ARG A 110 -6.98 6.98 25.80
CA ARG A 110 -8.05 6.05 25.41
C ARG A 110 -7.69 4.57 25.58
N GLY A 111 -6.43 4.23 25.88
CA GLY A 111 -5.97 2.84 25.98
C GLY A 111 -5.99 2.11 24.63
N VAL A 112 -5.82 2.82 23.51
CA VAL A 112 -5.81 2.28 22.15
C VAL A 112 -4.44 2.47 21.48
N THR A 113 -4.22 1.84 20.31
CA THR A 113 -2.98 2.05 19.55
C THR A 113 -2.97 3.40 18.84
N ARG A 114 -1.77 3.96 18.60
CA ARG A 114 -1.62 5.17 17.78
C ARG A 114 -2.18 4.96 16.36
N ALA A 115 -2.14 3.74 15.87
CA ALA A 115 -2.66 3.41 14.55
C ALA A 115 -4.18 3.66 14.46
N ILE A 116 -4.94 3.29 15.48
CA ILE A 116 -6.38 3.57 15.56
C ILE A 116 -6.62 5.08 15.48
N VAL A 117 -6.01 5.88 16.36
CA VAL A 117 -6.18 7.34 16.38
C VAL A 117 -5.74 7.98 15.04
N SER A 118 -4.67 7.45 14.43
CA SER A 118 -4.19 7.90 13.12
C SER A 118 -5.21 7.67 12.02
N MET A 119 -5.88 6.52 11.98
CA MET A 119 -6.91 6.22 10.97
C MET A 119 -8.18 7.03 11.19
N GLU A 120 -8.61 7.23 12.44
CA GLU A 120 -9.72 8.11 12.79
C GLU A 120 -9.46 9.57 12.40
N ARG A 121 -8.21 10.03 12.51
CA ARG A 121 -7.78 11.35 12.02
C ARG A 121 -7.82 11.42 10.50
N ALA A 122 -7.28 10.39 9.85
CA ALA A 122 -7.25 10.31 8.39
C ALA A 122 -8.67 10.31 7.78
N ALA A 123 -9.64 9.70 8.46
CA ALA A 123 -11.05 9.71 8.04
C ALA A 123 -11.68 11.12 7.99
N LYS A 124 -11.03 12.12 8.61
CA LYS A 124 -11.48 13.53 8.61
C LYS A 124 -10.78 14.38 7.55
N LEU A 125 -9.88 13.81 6.76
CA LEU A 125 -9.23 14.53 5.67
C LEU A 125 -10.26 14.91 4.60
N PRO A 126 -10.13 16.10 4.00
CA PRO A 126 -11.12 16.61 3.03
C PRO A 126 -11.05 15.92 1.67
N LYS A 127 -9.93 15.31 1.34
CA LYS A 127 -9.71 14.61 0.07
C LYS A 127 -9.92 13.11 0.22
N PRO A 128 -10.33 12.42 -0.86
CA PRO A 128 -10.28 10.97 -0.90
C PRO A 128 -8.85 10.48 -0.65
N CYS A 129 -8.70 9.34 0.04
CA CYS A 129 -7.39 8.81 0.39
C CYS A 129 -7.20 7.36 -0.06
N ILE A 130 -5.97 7.04 -0.45
CA ILE A 130 -5.47 5.67 -0.50
C ILE A 130 -4.84 5.37 0.86
N PHE A 131 -5.25 4.28 1.51
CA PHE A 131 -4.68 3.83 2.77
C PHE A 131 -3.62 2.77 2.51
N ALA A 132 -2.35 3.07 2.76
CA ALA A 132 -1.21 2.19 2.54
C ALA A 132 -0.66 1.70 3.89
N ILE A 133 -1.16 0.53 4.33
CA ILE A 133 -0.92 -0.04 5.65
C ILE A 133 0.11 -1.17 5.53
N GLY A 134 1.30 -0.95 6.06
CA GLY A 134 2.45 -1.85 5.96
C GLY A 134 2.92 -2.48 7.28
N ASN A 135 2.36 -2.05 8.42
CA ASN A 135 2.84 -2.51 9.72
C ASN A 135 1.73 -2.83 10.72
N ALA A 136 0.70 -2.00 10.86
CA ALA A 136 -0.24 -2.08 11.97
C ALA A 136 -1.55 -2.81 11.58
N PRO A 137 -1.78 -4.06 12.04
CA PRO A 137 -3.06 -4.75 11.86
C PRO A 137 -4.25 -3.96 12.44
N THR A 138 -4.03 -3.25 13.55
CA THR A 138 -5.05 -2.41 14.19
C THR A 138 -5.46 -1.22 13.32
N ALA A 139 -4.63 -0.78 12.36
CA ALA A 139 -5.04 0.21 11.37
C ALA A 139 -6.07 -0.37 10.40
N LEU A 140 -5.88 -1.61 9.91
CA LEU A 140 -6.83 -2.28 9.02
C LEU A 140 -8.16 -2.54 9.72
N ILE A 141 -8.12 -3.01 10.98
CA ILE A 141 -9.33 -3.21 11.79
C ILE A 141 -10.10 -1.90 11.95
N CYS A 142 -9.42 -0.81 12.32
CA CYS A 142 -10.04 0.50 12.45
C CYS A 142 -10.62 1.01 11.12
N ILE A 143 -9.92 0.84 10.00
CA ILE A 143 -10.42 1.18 8.66
C ILE A 143 -11.71 0.42 8.37
N ARG A 144 -11.76 -0.90 8.63
CA ARG A 144 -12.96 -1.72 8.47
C ARG A 144 -14.12 -1.18 9.31
N GLU A 145 -13.89 -0.91 10.60
CA GLU A 145 -14.92 -0.38 11.51
C GLU A 145 -15.46 0.99 11.06
N LEU A 146 -14.57 1.87 10.55
CA LEU A 146 -14.96 3.18 10.03
C LEU A 146 -15.79 3.08 8.74
N ILE A 147 -15.48 2.11 7.87
CA ILE A 147 -16.24 1.83 6.65
C ILE A 147 -17.63 1.29 7.03
N ASP A 148 -17.70 0.29 7.90
CA ASP A 148 -18.97 -0.30 8.36
C ASP A 148 -19.87 0.73 9.06
N ALA A 149 -19.27 1.71 9.75
CA ALA A 149 -19.98 2.83 10.37
C ALA A 149 -20.36 3.97 9.39
N GLY A 150 -20.03 3.86 8.09
CA GLY A 150 -20.27 4.91 7.09
C GLY A 150 -19.44 6.18 7.30
N LYS A 151 -18.36 6.11 8.05
CA LYS A 151 -17.48 7.26 8.40
C LYS A 151 -16.26 7.39 7.50
N LEU A 152 -15.97 6.39 6.68
CA LEU A 152 -14.82 6.38 5.78
C LEU A 152 -15.18 5.71 4.46
N THR A 153 -14.76 6.34 3.36
CA THR A 153 -14.85 5.77 2.01
C THR A 153 -13.47 5.86 1.36
N PRO A 154 -12.59 4.87 1.53
CA PRO A 154 -11.27 4.86 0.91
C PRO A 154 -11.37 4.80 -0.62
N ALA A 155 -10.48 5.50 -1.31
CA ALA A 155 -10.31 5.33 -2.74
C ALA A 155 -9.67 3.97 -3.09
N LEU A 156 -8.77 3.49 -2.22
CA LEU A 156 -8.12 2.18 -2.28
C LEU A 156 -7.52 1.84 -0.91
N ILE A 157 -7.53 0.56 -0.54
CA ILE A 157 -6.81 0.04 0.62
C ILE A 157 -5.66 -0.86 0.14
N VAL A 158 -4.43 -0.50 0.45
CA VAL A 158 -3.24 -1.36 0.31
C VAL A 158 -2.96 -1.97 1.68
N GLY A 159 -3.48 -3.18 1.90
CA GLY A 159 -3.43 -3.90 3.17
C GLY A 159 -2.31 -4.94 3.20
N VAL A 160 -1.10 -4.50 3.52
CA VAL A 160 0.09 -5.34 3.48
C VAL A 160 0.92 -5.30 4.79
N PRO A 161 0.28 -5.29 5.99
CA PRO A 161 1.07 -5.34 7.22
C PRO A 161 1.83 -6.66 7.31
N VAL A 162 3.07 -6.59 7.83
CA VAL A 162 3.89 -7.75 8.14
C VAL A 162 3.76 -8.10 9.62
N GLY A 163 3.76 -9.38 9.97
CA GLY A 163 3.81 -9.78 11.38
C GLY A 163 3.03 -11.04 11.73
N PHE A 164 2.72 -11.17 13.03
CA PHE A 164 2.21 -12.43 13.58
C PHE A 164 0.88 -12.30 14.34
N VAL A 165 0.69 -11.21 15.11
CA VAL A 165 -0.50 -11.02 15.94
C VAL A 165 -1.57 -10.27 15.14
N ASN A 166 -2.71 -10.89 14.92
CA ASN A 166 -3.88 -10.36 14.19
C ASN A 166 -3.57 -9.89 12.75
N VAL A 167 -2.41 -10.27 12.18
CA VAL A 167 -2.01 -9.82 10.83
C VAL A 167 -2.87 -10.49 9.77
N VAL A 168 -3.03 -11.81 9.85
CA VAL A 168 -3.83 -12.57 8.89
C VAL A 168 -5.29 -12.16 9.01
N GLU A 169 -5.82 -12.14 10.21
CA GLU A 169 -7.21 -11.81 10.52
C GLU A 169 -7.59 -10.42 10.02
N SER A 170 -6.73 -9.42 10.27
CA SER A 170 -6.98 -8.05 9.82
C SER A 170 -7.01 -7.90 8.30
N LYS A 171 -6.22 -8.70 7.58
CA LYS A 171 -6.21 -8.72 6.12
C LYS A 171 -7.45 -9.40 5.55
N GLU A 172 -7.88 -10.52 6.14
CA GLU A 172 -9.10 -11.20 5.71
C GLU A 172 -10.33 -10.30 5.87
N LEU A 173 -10.40 -9.48 6.94
CA LEU A 173 -11.46 -8.47 7.10
C LEU A 173 -11.52 -7.46 5.94
N ILE A 174 -10.38 -7.10 5.36
CA ILE A 174 -10.35 -6.17 4.21
C ILE A 174 -10.77 -6.89 2.92
N LEU A 175 -10.42 -8.18 2.76
CA LEU A 175 -10.80 -8.97 1.58
C LEU A 175 -12.32 -9.18 1.46
N GLU A 176 -13.09 -9.04 2.54
CA GLU A 176 -14.55 -9.12 2.56
C GLU A 176 -15.24 -7.85 2.06
N LEU A 177 -14.50 -6.74 1.88
CA LEU A 177 -15.07 -5.44 1.50
C LEU A 177 -15.29 -5.31 -0.01
N ASP A 178 -16.34 -4.59 -0.39
CA ASP A 178 -16.54 -4.10 -1.76
C ASP A 178 -15.63 -2.89 -2.10
N THR A 179 -15.02 -2.28 -1.10
CA THR A 179 -14.05 -1.18 -1.25
C THR A 179 -12.83 -1.68 -2.05
N PRO A 180 -12.31 -0.91 -3.03
CA PRO A 180 -11.10 -1.28 -3.76
C PRO A 180 -9.95 -1.62 -2.82
N HIS A 181 -9.30 -2.77 -3.03
CA HIS A 181 -8.20 -3.19 -2.18
C HIS A 181 -7.13 -4.01 -2.93
N ILE A 182 -5.89 -3.93 -2.41
CA ILE A 182 -4.75 -4.76 -2.74
C ILE A 182 -4.20 -5.29 -1.42
N VAL A 183 -4.23 -6.60 -1.21
CA VAL A 183 -3.88 -7.23 0.06
C VAL A 183 -2.83 -8.32 -0.15
N ALA A 184 -1.76 -8.31 0.64
CA ALA A 184 -0.83 -9.43 0.69
C ALA A 184 -1.34 -10.48 1.69
N ARG A 185 -2.00 -11.53 1.22
CA ARG A 185 -2.55 -12.59 2.07
C ARG A 185 -1.46 -13.27 2.90
N GLY A 186 -1.79 -13.70 4.09
CA GLY A 186 -0.85 -14.32 5.03
C GLY A 186 -0.02 -13.30 5.82
N ARG A 187 1.20 -13.68 6.25
CA ARG A 187 2.01 -12.92 7.22
C ARG A 187 3.01 -11.95 6.58
N LYS A 188 3.33 -12.14 5.29
CA LYS A 188 4.29 -11.31 4.55
C LYS A 188 3.71 -9.93 4.24
N GLY A 189 4.59 -8.94 4.14
CA GLY A 189 4.25 -7.56 3.87
C GLY A 189 5.37 -6.62 4.32
N GLY A 190 5.01 -5.40 4.67
CA GLY A 190 5.94 -4.41 5.20
C GLY A 190 5.73 -3.02 4.63
N SER A 191 6.30 -2.03 5.31
CA SER A 191 6.26 -0.62 4.87
C SER A 191 6.88 -0.41 3.49
N ASN A 192 7.93 -1.17 3.16
CA ASN A 192 8.56 -1.17 1.84
C ASN A 192 7.62 -1.70 0.76
N VAL A 193 6.86 -2.76 1.05
CA VAL A 193 5.86 -3.33 0.14
C VAL A 193 4.70 -2.35 -0.10
N ALA A 194 4.19 -1.72 0.97
CA ALA A 194 3.16 -0.70 0.87
C ALA A 194 3.59 0.48 -0.03
N ALA A 195 4.81 1.00 0.19
CA ALA A 195 5.37 2.05 -0.64
C ALA A 195 5.62 1.60 -2.09
N ALA A 196 6.10 0.37 -2.29
CA ALA A 196 6.36 -0.19 -3.62
C ALA A 196 5.07 -0.31 -4.44
N ILE A 197 3.96 -0.77 -3.84
CA ILE A 197 2.64 -0.85 -4.51
C ILE A 197 2.16 0.54 -4.91
N CYS A 198 2.23 1.53 -4.02
CA CYS A 198 1.87 2.92 -4.35
C CYS A 198 2.74 3.46 -5.49
N ASN A 199 4.06 3.24 -5.43
CA ASN A 199 4.99 3.69 -6.47
C ASN A 199 4.76 2.98 -7.80
N ALA A 200 4.37 1.70 -7.82
CA ALA A 200 4.03 0.98 -9.04
C ALA A 200 2.88 1.66 -9.80
N MET A 201 1.86 2.14 -9.09
CA MET A 201 0.75 2.90 -9.68
C MET A 201 1.19 4.29 -10.14
N LEU A 202 1.97 5.02 -9.33
CA LEU A 202 2.49 6.36 -9.67
C LEU A 202 3.37 6.32 -10.92
N TYR A 203 4.24 5.31 -11.08
CA TYR A 203 5.12 5.19 -12.23
C TYR A 203 4.38 4.84 -13.53
N GLN A 204 3.24 4.14 -13.45
CA GLN A 204 2.38 3.90 -14.60
C GLN A 204 1.71 5.18 -15.13
N ILE A 205 1.49 6.19 -14.27
CA ILE A 205 0.90 7.47 -14.68
C ILE A 205 1.89 8.31 -15.49
N MET A 206 3.19 8.15 -15.22
CA MET A 206 4.26 8.97 -15.81
C MET A 206 4.87 8.36 -17.07
N ARG A 207 4.49 7.15 -17.44
CA ARG A 207 4.88 6.46 -18.69
C ARG A 207 3.90 6.78 -19.79
#